data_57bedccd4098160e6a40a823146f394f
#
_entry.id   57bedccd4098160e6a40a823146f394f
#
_cell.length_a   1.000
_cell.length_b   1.000
_cell.length_c   1.000
_cell.angle_alpha   90.00
_cell.angle_beta   90.00
_cell.angle_gamma   90.00
#
_symmetry.space_group_name_H-M   'P 1'
#
loop_
_entity.id
_entity.type
_entity.pdbx_description
1 polymer ?
#
loop_
_entity_poly.entity_id
_entity_poly.type
_entity_poly.pdbx_seq_one_letter_code
_entity_poly.pdbx_strand_id
1 'polypeptide(L)'
;MSAENMSAWNMVKGASGTVYVWSYSNGFVLYKADMTNKELVKAALPFDEVYSSDTYPVSGYGDSELFITDGTTFYSYDPEVGTKTELFNWIDSGVSIMEVTKIFPTEDGFICGGSAYPSGRPCAYKISETAEKPAQRKELILAGDEYSLDPYIKNQAVNFNRRDSEYRITLKCYNDIQSLNMDMLSGKTPDILMIGNETPADTYVTKGIFADMYEFIDSDSELSREDFLPNLLKASETDSKLYTFSDRFKVFTVLGKTSIFGDKMGITTEQLRNIAAQRPSGTEIFPGSCKNDILDYALYMSGSRLIDIKKGTCDFTSDYFIGLLEYANEYMSSLDTDAYFDDSFWDRYATMYADESSLLLISYLNDYADIYTFEHENFGEPATAVGFPVESGIGSAFEIETGFAISSSVNKEGAWRFVRTLLLPDYQDYVDCFPVRNDSLQKKAEDAMTHDSSRVTNPIIIMGHMMLSSGTMGIGEPAQADIDKVNAVISSVQNIHKYNTTVSDIISEESSRYFNGNISSKEAAEAIQNRVQLYLSESY
;
A
#
# COMPACT_ATOMS: atom_id res chain seq x y z
N MET A 1 -36.18 -12.66 -4.24
CA MET A 1 -35.32 -11.60 -3.68
C MET A 1 -34.19 -11.39 -4.65
N SER A 2 -34.14 -10.26 -5.32
CA SER A 2 -33.05 -9.90 -6.21
C SER A 2 -32.42 -8.62 -5.63
N ALA A 3 -31.18 -8.71 -5.21
CA ALA A 3 -30.34 -7.55 -4.97
C ALA A 3 -29.38 -7.46 -6.15
N GLU A 4 -29.22 -6.27 -6.68
CA GLU A 4 -28.44 -6.00 -7.89
C GLU A 4 -26.96 -6.36 -7.67
N ASN A 5 -26.38 -7.12 -8.60
CA ASN A 5 -24.95 -7.32 -8.87
C ASN A 5 -23.98 -7.48 -7.68
N MET A 6 -24.21 -8.41 -6.76
CA MET A 6 -23.28 -8.68 -5.65
C MET A 6 -22.79 -10.12 -5.69
N SER A 7 -21.49 -10.32 -5.64
CA SER A 7 -20.81 -11.60 -5.89
C SER A 7 -20.74 -12.55 -4.68
N ALA A 8 -20.90 -12.06 -3.45
CA ALA A 8 -20.84 -12.87 -2.23
C ALA A 8 -21.77 -12.32 -1.14
N TRP A 9 -22.62 -13.20 -0.57
CA TRP A 9 -23.52 -12.89 0.53
C TRP A 9 -23.20 -13.70 1.76
N ASN A 10 -23.23 -13.02 2.91
CA ASN A 10 -23.13 -13.66 4.21
C ASN A 10 -24.43 -13.46 4.99
N MET A 11 -24.65 -14.31 5.99
CA MET A 11 -25.83 -14.24 6.84
C MET A 11 -25.45 -14.22 8.32
N VAL A 12 -26.22 -13.48 9.09
CA VAL A 12 -26.10 -13.41 10.54
C VAL A 12 -27.50 -13.45 11.17
N LYS A 13 -27.60 -14.03 12.37
CA LYS A 13 -28.87 -14.15 13.10
C LYS A 13 -28.89 -13.14 14.24
N GLY A 14 -29.94 -12.32 14.29
CA GLY A 14 -30.24 -11.44 15.40
C GLY A 14 -30.71 -12.16 16.66
N ALA A 15 -30.65 -11.51 17.80
CA ALA A 15 -31.12 -12.02 19.08
C ALA A 15 -32.64 -12.32 19.06
N SER A 16 -33.43 -11.53 18.34
CA SER A 16 -34.84 -11.74 18.08
C SER A 16 -35.14 -12.98 17.23
N GLY A 17 -34.14 -13.58 16.61
CA GLY A 17 -34.28 -14.65 15.62
C GLY A 17 -34.40 -14.17 14.18
N THR A 18 -34.40 -12.85 13.96
CA THR A 18 -34.39 -12.25 12.63
C THR A 18 -33.09 -12.62 11.90
N VAL A 19 -33.19 -12.90 10.59
CA VAL A 19 -32.02 -13.17 9.75
C VAL A 19 -31.65 -11.88 9.01
N TYR A 20 -30.38 -11.55 9.07
CA TYR A 20 -29.81 -10.45 8.31
C TYR A 20 -28.85 -11.00 7.26
N VAL A 21 -28.82 -10.35 6.10
CA VAL A 21 -27.97 -10.69 4.97
C VAL A 21 -27.06 -9.49 4.70
N TRP A 22 -25.78 -9.73 4.61
CA TRP A 22 -24.82 -8.66 4.39
C TRP A 22 -23.81 -9.01 3.30
N SER A 23 -23.26 -7.99 2.69
CA SER A 23 -22.23 -8.13 1.68
C SER A 23 -21.32 -6.89 1.69
N TYR A 24 -20.18 -7.07 1.07
CA TYR A 24 -19.19 -6.05 0.84
C TYR A 24 -18.91 -5.91 -0.66
N SER A 25 -19.48 -4.85 -1.28
CA SER A 25 -19.30 -4.55 -2.69
C SER A 25 -19.63 -3.07 -2.85
N ASN A 26 -18.70 -2.22 -3.21
CA ASN A 26 -18.86 -0.77 -3.18
C ASN A 26 -19.33 -0.23 -1.80
N GLY A 27 -18.75 -0.79 -0.71
CA GLY A 27 -19.10 -0.49 0.67
C GLY A 27 -19.93 -1.59 1.36
N PHE A 28 -20.03 -1.50 2.68
CA PHE A 28 -20.77 -2.43 3.52
C PHE A 28 -22.27 -2.21 3.38
N VAL A 29 -23.03 -3.29 3.15
CA VAL A 29 -24.50 -3.26 3.10
C VAL A 29 -25.09 -4.35 3.97
N LEU A 30 -26.18 -4.03 4.66
CA LEU A 30 -26.92 -4.94 5.53
C LEU A 30 -28.41 -4.87 5.20
N TYR A 31 -29.04 -6.03 5.10
CA TYR A 31 -30.47 -6.18 4.86
C TYR A 31 -31.09 -7.12 5.87
N LYS A 32 -32.29 -6.77 6.34
CA LYS A 32 -33.18 -7.62 7.11
C LYS A 32 -33.98 -8.49 6.15
N ALA A 33 -34.00 -9.80 6.35
CA ALA A 33 -34.82 -10.72 5.58
C ALA A 33 -36.27 -10.70 6.09
N ASP A 34 -37.19 -10.14 5.31
CA ASP A 34 -38.63 -10.28 5.56
C ASP A 34 -39.12 -11.57 4.93
N MET A 35 -39.27 -12.62 5.76
CA MET A 35 -39.70 -13.94 5.32
C MET A 35 -41.18 -13.98 4.94
N THR A 36 -41.99 -13.02 5.42
CA THR A 36 -43.43 -12.95 5.12
C THR A 36 -43.66 -12.39 3.73
N ASN A 37 -43.03 -11.27 3.42
CA ASN A 37 -43.14 -10.59 2.13
C ASN A 37 -42.12 -11.12 1.11
N LYS A 38 -41.20 -11.99 1.52
CA LYS A 38 -40.10 -12.56 0.70
C LYS A 38 -39.22 -11.46 0.06
N GLU A 39 -38.89 -10.46 0.83
CA GLU A 39 -38.04 -9.32 0.39
C GLU A 39 -36.87 -9.07 1.35
N LEU A 40 -35.87 -8.35 0.87
CA LEU A 40 -34.77 -7.84 1.67
C LEU A 40 -34.99 -6.34 1.92
N VAL A 41 -35.11 -5.97 3.18
CA VAL A 41 -35.31 -4.58 3.61
C VAL A 41 -33.97 -4.04 4.10
N LYS A 42 -33.51 -2.92 3.52
CA LYS A 42 -32.23 -2.32 3.91
C LYS A 42 -32.28 -1.90 5.38
N ALA A 43 -31.32 -2.36 6.16
CA ALA A 43 -31.13 -1.97 7.56
C ALA A 43 -30.42 -0.61 7.65
N ALA A 44 -30.61 0.08 8.76
CA ALA A 44 -29.83 1.30 9.05
C ALA A 44 -28.40 0.92 9.38
N LEU A 45 -27.41 1.67 8.86
CA LEU A 45 -25.98 1.40 9.13
C LEU A 45 -25.49 2.27 10.30
N PRO A 46 -24.55 1.77 11.11
CA PRO A 46 -23.99 2.49 12.24
C PRO A 46 -22.83 3.41 11.87
N PHE A 47 -22.47 3.46 10.58
CA PHE A 47 -21.36 4.21 10.01
C PHE A 47 -21.84 4.94 8.75
N ASP A 48 -21.32 6.14 8.51
CA ASP A 48 -21.71 6.94 7.33
C ASP A 48 -21.16 6.32 6.02
N GLU A 49 -19.90 5.87 6.04
CA GLU A 49 -19.27 5.14 4.95
C GLU A 49 -18.36 4.05 5.54
N VAL A 50 -18.37 2.86 4.95
CA VAL A 50 -17.55 1.73 5.40
C VAL A 50 -16.91 1.06 4.21
N TYR A 51 -15.62 1.20 4.10
CA TYR A 51 -14.80 0.60 3.04
C TYR A 51 -13.85 -0.50 3.56
N SER A 52 -13.77 -0.71 4.88
CA SER A 52 -12.88 -1.70 5.47
C SER A 52 -13.49 -3.11 5.46
N SER A 53 -12.73 -4.07 4.94
CA SER A 53 -13.07 -5.50 4.99
C SER A 53 -13.16 -6.06 6.42
N ASP A 54 -12.62 -5.33 7.40
CA ASP A 54 -12.64 -5.69 8.82
C ASP A 54 -13.98 -5.35 9.49
N THR A 55 -14.89 -4.68 8.75
CA THR A 55 -16.24 -4.38 9.25
C THR A 55 -17.19 -5.52 8.91
N TYR A 56 -17.70 -6.20 9.93
CA TYR A 56 -18.69 -7.23 9.73
C TYR A 56 -19.63 -7.40 10.95
N PRO A 57 -20.89 -7.80 10.71
CA PRO A 57 -21.85 -8.05 11.79
C PRO A 57 -21.64 -9.44 12.40
N VAL A 58 -21.93 -9.55 13.67
CA VAL A 58 -21.88 -10.77 14.46
C VAL A 58 -23.27 -11.06 15.04
N SER A 59 -23.59 -12.35 15.21
CA SER A 59 -24.90 -12.79 15.73
C SER A 59 -25.23 -12.13 17.07
N GLY A 60 -26.49 -11.70 17.18
CA GLY A 60 -27.00 -11.08 18.40
C GLY A 60 -27.18 -12.04 19.57
N TYR A 61 -27.20 -11.49 20.76
CA TYR A 61 -27.42 -12.22 22.02
C TYR A 61 -27.96 -11.29 23.11
N GLY A 62 -28.86 -11.80 23.95
CA GLY A 62 -29.46 -11.01 25.03
C GLY A 62 -30.26 -9.84 24.49
N ASP A 63 -29.96 -8.64 24.97
CA ASP A 63 -30.64 -7.40 24.57
C ASP A 63 -30.01 -6.76 23.30
N SER A 64 -28.92 -7.31 22.77
CA SER A 64 -28.27 -6.81 21.57
C SER A 64 -28.77 -7.54 20.34
N GLU A 65 -29.51 -6.85 19.47
CA GLU A 65 -30.06 -7.47 18.25
C GLU A 65 -28.95 -8.01 17.34
N LEU A 66 -27.89 -7.24 17.16
CA LEU A 66 -26.63 -7.66 16.53
C LEU A 66 -25.44 -7.12 17.31
N PHE A 67 -24.28 -7.65 17.00
CA PHE A 67 -23.00 -6.98 17.27
C PHE A 67 -22.36 -6.61 15.95
N ILE A 68 -21.41 -5.67 15.97
CA ILE A 68 -20.63 -5.26 14.79
C ILE A 68 -19.23 -4.85 15.19
N THR A 69 -18.26 -5.13 14.36
CA THR A 69 -16.88 -4.60 14.49
C THR A 69 -16.54 -3.71 13.32
N ASP A 70 -15.66 -2.73 13.54
CA ASP A 70 -15.03 -1.91 12.50
C ASP A 70 -13.52 -2.22 12.35
N GLY A 71 -13.08 -3.37 12.88
CA GLY A 71 -11.67 -3.77 12.88
C GLY A 71 -10.85 -3.18 14.04
N THR A 72 -11.34 -2.15 14.71
CA THR A 72 -10.70 -1.51 15.87
C THR A 72 -11.52 -1.71 17.13
N THR A 73 -12.82 -1.50 17.04
CA THR A 73 -13.77 -1.53 18.17
C THR A 73 -14.90 -2.52 17.89
N PHE A 74 -15.41 -3.11 18.95
CA PHE A 74 -16.54 -4.02 18.92
C PHE A 74 -17.74 -3.39 19.63
N TYR A 75 -18.90 -3.41 18.96
CA TYR A 75 -20.10 -2.71 19.41
C TYR A 75 -21.30 -3.64 19.53
N SER A 76 -22.21 -3.35 20.46
CA SER A 76 -23.62 -3.71 20.39
C SER A 76 -24.31 -2.82 19.35
N TYR A 77 -25.21 -3.38 18.54
CA TYR A 77 -25.75 -2.69 17.37
C TYR A 77 -27.24 -2.96 17.19
N ASP A 78 -28.00 -1.86 16.99
CA ASP A 78 -29.41 -1.91 16.64
C ASP A 78 -29.59 -1.58 15.14
N PRO A 79 -29.89 -2.58 14.28
CA PRO A 79 -30.04 -2.39 12.84
C PRO A 79 -31.34 -1.71 12.40
N GLU A 80 -32.31 -1.46 13.31
CA GLU A 80 -33.53 -0.76 13.00
C GLU A 80 -33.30 0.77 12.94
N VAL A 81 -32.45 1.29 13.84
CA VAL A 81 -32.17 2.73 13.96
C VAL A 81 -30.74 3.11 13.63
N GLY A 82 -29.83 2.14 13.45
CA GLY A 82 -28.43 2.38 13.14
C GLY A 82 -27.58 2.80 14.34
N THR A 83 -28.08 2.66 15.57
CA THR A 83 -27.31 3.05 16.77
C THR A 83 -26.38 1.94 17.21
N LYS A 84 -25.20 2.34 17.71
CA LYS A 84 -24.19 1.44 18.27
C LYS A 84 -23.73 1.90 19.65
N THR A 85 -23.36 0.93 20.48
CA THR A 85 -22.75 1.18 21.79
C THR A 85 -21.45 0.40 21.86
N GLU A 86 -20.35 1.08 22.16
CA GLU A 86 -19.03 0.46 22.32
C GLU A 86 -19.04 -0.53 23.48
N LEU A 87 -18.47 -1.72 23.26
CA LEU A 87 -18.27 -2.77 24.24
C LEU A 87 -16.80 -2.89 24.63
N PHE A 88 -15.91 -2.96 23.66
CA PHE A 88 -14.47 -3.00 23.91
C PHE A 88 -13.69 -2.64 22.63
N ASN A 89 -12.43 -2.24 22.82
CA ASN A 89 -11.45 -2.08 21.76
C ASN A 89 -10.61 -3.35 21.63
N TRP A 90 -10.37 -3.84 20.42
CA TRP A 90 -9.60 -5.07 20.17
C TRP A 90 -8.18 -5.00 20.72
N ILE A 91 -7.49 -3.86 20.54
CA ILE A 91 -6.12 -3.69 21.04
C ILE A 91 -6.06 -3.76 22.56
N ASP A 92 -7.07 -3.19 23.23
CA ASP A 92 -7.20 -3.18 24.66
C ASP A 92 -7.60 -4.55 25.22
N SER A 93 -8.39 -5.30 24.49
CA SER A 93 -8.77 -6.67 24.86
C SER A 93 -7.58 -7.64 24.82
N GLY A 94 -6.49 -7.26 24.15
CA GLY A 94 -5.35 -8.13 23.91
C GLY A 94 -5.66 -9.26 22.90
N VAL A 95 -6.68 -9.12 22.07
CA VAL A 95 -7.01 -10.06 20.99
C VAL A 95 -6.85 -9.35 19.64
N SER A 96 -6.04 -9.89 18.75
CA SER A 96 -5.91 -9.37 17.40
C SER A 96 -7.11 -9.78 16.56
N ILE A 97 -7.77 -8.82 15.91
CA ILE A 97 -8.89 -9.11 15.00
C ILE A 97 -8.43 -9.98 13.81
N MET A 98 -7.17 -9.86 13.35
CA MET A 98 -6.58 -10.71 12.31
C MET A 98 -6.62 -12.21 12.67
N GLU A 99 -6.56 -12.53 13.96
CA GLU A 99 -6.58 -13.91 14.44
C GLU A 99 -8.00 -14.46 14.59
N VAL A 100 -9.03 -13.61 14.40
CA VAL A 100 -10.43 -13.94 14.69
C VAL A 100 -11.21 -14.19 13.40
N THR A 101 -11.74 -15.38 13.25
CA THR A 101 -12.62 -15.74 12.14
C THR A 101 -14.08 -15.94 12.57
N LYS A 102 -14.31 -16.20 13.85
CA LYS A 102 -15.65 -16.41 14.43
C LYS A 102 -15.74 -15.82 15.83
N ILE A 103 -16.86 -15.17 16.10
CA ILE A 103 -17.18 -14.59 17.40
C ILE A 103 -18.50 -15.17 17.88
N PHE A 104 -18.51 -15.70 19.09
CA PHE A 104 -19.67 -16.27 19.74
C PHE A 104 -19.98 -15.52 21.04
N PRO A 105 -21.12 -14.81 21.15
CA PRO A 105 -21.55 -14.20 22.39
C PRO A 105 -21.93 -15.26 23.44
N THR A 106 -21.63 -14.98 24.70
CA THR A 106 -21.95 -15.81 25.87
C THR A 106 -22.57 -14.95 26.97
N GLU A 107 -23.04 -15.56 28.06
CA GLU A 107 -23.62 -14.82 29.20
C GLU A 107 -22.64 -13.81 29.84
N ASP A 108 -21.34 -14.10 29.81
CA ASP A 108 -20.30 -13.33 30.48
C ASP A 108 -19.24 -12.74 29.52
N GLY A 109 -19.59 -12.56 28.23
CA GLY A 109 -18.72 -11.95 27.25
C GLY A 109 -18.72 -12.65 25.88
N PHE A 110 -17.53 -12.90 25.30
CA PHE A 110 -17.40 -13.44 23.95
C PHE A 110 -16.31 -14.51 23.89
N ILE A 111 -16.54 -15.54 23.08
CA ILE A 111 -15.54 -16.51 22.66
C ILE A 111 -15.17 -16.19 21.21
N CYS A 112 -13.90 -15.88 20.96
CA CYS A 112 -13.34 -15.63 19.64
C CYS A 112 -12.50 -16.82 19.23
N GLY A 113 -12.77 -17.40 18.06
CA GLY A 113 -12.01 -18.52 17.51
C GLY A 113 -11.42 -18.16 16.16
N GLY A 114 -10.24 -18.69 15.84
CA GLY A 114 -9.59 -18.44 14.58
C GLY A 114 -8.20 -19.08 14.50
N SER A 115 -7.25 -18.36 13.89
CA SER A 115 -5.90 -18.84 13.64
C SER A 115 -4.86 -17.80 14.09
N ALA A 116 -3.94 -18.22 14.93
CA ALA A 116 -2.87 -17.35 15.43
C ALA A 116 -1.93 -16.94 14.30
N TYR A 117 -1.72 -15.65 14.15
CA TYR A 117 -0.78 -15.09 13.18
C TYR A 117 0.64 -15.02 13.76
N PRO A 118 1.69 -15.35 12.99
CA PRO A 118 1.69 -15.84 11.61
C PRO A 118 1.62 -17.36 11.49
N SER A 119 1.55 -18.10 12.61
CA SER A 119 1.72 -19.56 12.64
C SER A 119 0.59 -20.36 11.98
N GLY A 120 -0.57 -19.76 11.74
CA GLY A 120 -1.78 -20.42 11.26
C GLY A 120 -2.39 -21.45 12.24
N ARG A 121 -1.86 -21.58 13.46
CA ARG A 121 -2.34 -22.56 14.43
C ARG A 121 -3.71 -22.16 14.96
N PRO A 122 -4.66 -23.12 15.10
CA PRO A 122 -5.94 -22.83 15.72
C PRO A 122 -5.79 -22.16 17.10
N CYS A 123 -6.52 -21.09 17.32
CA CYS A 123 -6.56 -20.39 18.60
C CYS A 123 -7.99 -20.07 19.02
N ALA A 124 -8.20 -19.86 20.31
CA ALA A 124 -9.45 -19.38 20.87
C ALA A 124 -9.16 -18.46 22.05
N TYR A 125 -9.92 -17.36 22.12
CA TYR A 125 -9.83 -16.35 23.17
C TYR A 125 -11.18 -16.19 23.86
N LYS A 126 -11.17 -15.91 25.16
CA LYS A 126 -12.36 -15.47 25.87
C LYS A 126 -12.17 -14.01 26.26
N ILE A 127 -13.09 -13.16 25.85
CA ILE A 127 -13.18 -11.76 26.24
C ILE A 127 -14.32 -11.62 27.24
N SER A 128 -14.06 -11.11 28.43
CA SER A 128 -15.06 -10.86 29.46
C SER A 128 -14.70 -9.61 30.26
N GLU A 129 -15.71 -8.95 30.82
CA GLU A 129 -15.45 -7.87 31.78
C GLU A 129 -14.60 -8.34 32.95
N THR A 130 -13.67 -7.52 33.36
CA THR A 130 -12.87 -7.75 34.56
C THR A 130 -13.03 -6.58 35.56
N ALA A 131 -13.16 -6.92 36.84
CA ALA A 131 -13.12 -5.92 37.92
C ALA A 131 -11.69 -5.45 38.25
N GLU A 132 -10.67 -6.13 37.72
CA GLU A 132 -9.28 -5.77 37.91
C GLU A 132 -8.95 -4.53 37.09
N LYS A 133 -8.43 -3.49 37.76
CA LYS A 133 -7.90 -2.34 37.02
C LYS A 133 -6.63 -2.76 36.30
N PRO A 134 -6.51 -2.44 34.99
CA PRO A 134 -5.28 -2.70 34.27
C PRO A 134 -4.09 -2.02 34.95
N ALA A 135 -2.92 -2.66 34.92
CA ALA A 135 -1.70 -2.08 35.44
C ALA A 135 -1.48 -0.69 34.80
N GLN A 136 -1.12 0.29 35.62
CA GLN A 136 -0.89 1.65 35.19
C GLN A 136 0.42 1.66 34.34
N ARG A 137 0.28 1.73 33.04
CA ARG A 137 1.38 1.81 32.07
C ARG A 137 1.40 3.19 31.41
N LYS A 138 2.57 3.61 30.95
CA LYS A 138 2.69 4.84 30.16
C LYS A 138 2.05 4.62 28.79
N GLU A 139 1.17 5.52 28.42
CA GLU A 139 0.48 5.46 27.14
C GLU A 139 1.36 6.01 26.02
N LEU A 140 1.38 5.33 24.90
CA LEU A 140 2.00 5.74 23.64
C LEU A 140 0.92 5.84 22.57
N ILE A 141 0.81 6.99 21.96
CA ILE A 141 -0.14 7.22 20.87
C ILE A 141 0.50 6.81 19.55
N LEU A 142 -0.03 5.75 18.95
CA LEU A 142 0.26 5.33 17.57
C LEU A 142 -0.84 5.89 16.67
N ALA A 143 -0.47 6.82 15.80
CA ALA A 143 -1.43 7.50 14.95
C ALA A 143 -1.17 7.24 13.46
N GLY A 144 -2.22 7.37 12.65
CA GLY A 144 -2.19 7.26 11.20
C GLY A 144 -3.59 7.44 10.62
N ASP A 145 -3.73 7.28 9.32
CA ASP A 145 -5.03 7.12 8.66
C ASP A 145 -5.47 5.64 8.67
N GLU A 146 -6.65 5.35 8.14
CA GLU A 146 -7.22 4.00 8.12
C GLU A 146 -6.34 3.00 7.35
N TYR A 147 -5.68 3.44 6.27
CA TYR A 147 -4.85 2.60 5.42
C TYR A 147 -3.48 2.33 6.05
N SER A 148 -2.87 3.33 6.65
CA SER A 148 -1.56 3.21 7.29
C SER A 148 -1.61 2.46 8.63
N LEU A 149 -2.76 2.49 9.33
CA LEU A 149 -3.05 1.64 10.49
C LEU A 149 -3.61 0.28 10.04
N ASP A 150 -2.89 -0.41 9.20
CA ASP A 150 -3.29 -1.69 8.63
C ASP A 150 -3.44 -2.83 9.67
N PRO A 151 -4.02 -3.98 9.31
CA PRO A 151 -4.20 -5.09 10.24
C PRO A 151 -2.89 -5.63 10.84
N TYR A 152 -1.76 -5.59 10.11
CA TYR A 152 -0.47 -6.06 10.60
C TYR A 152 0.06 -5.14 11.72
N ILE A 153 -0.05 -3.83 11.54
CA ILE A 153 0.32 -2.83 12.54
C ILE A 153 -0.57 -2.94 13.79
N LYS A 154 -1.89 -3.11 13.60
CA LYS A 154 -2.83 -3.34 14.70
C LYS A 154 -2.49 -4.63 15.47
N ASN A 155 -2.18 -5.72 14.76
CA ASN A 155 -1.73 -6.97 15.37
C ASN A 155 -0.45 -6.78 16.18
N GLN A 156 0.51 -6.03 15.66
CA GLN A 156 1.76 -5.75 16.36
C GLN A 156 1.53 -4.89 17.60
N ALA A 157 0.60 -3.94 17.57
CA ALA A 157 0.19 -3.17 18.74
C ALA A 157 -0.42 -4.08 19.85
N VAL A 158 -1.27 -5.04 19.47
CA VAL A 158 -1.79 -6.06 20.39
C VAL A 158 -0.65 -6.88 21.01
N ASN A 159 0.29 -7.37 20.19
CA ASN A 159 1.42 -8.17 20.65
C ASN A 159 2.34 -7.38 21.59
N PHE A 160 2.58 -6.10 21.30
CA PHE A 160 3.32 -5.20 22.16
C PHE A 160 2.60 -5.01 23.49
N ASN A 161 1.30 -4.71 23.47
CA ASN A 161 0.49 -4.51 24.68
C ASN A 161 0.39 -5.75 25.57
N ARG A 162 0.51 -6.95 25.01
CA ARG A 162 0.58 -8.21 25.77
C ARG A 162 1.91 -8.40 26.49
N ARG A 163 3.02 -7.90 25.93
CA ARG A 163 4.40 -8.21 26.34
C ARG A 163 5.06 -7.11 27.15
N ASP A 164 4.82 -5.84 26.81
CA ASP A 164 5.45 -4.71 27.48
C ASP A 164 4.74 -4.36 28.78
N SER A 165 5.52 -4.29 29.87
CA SER A 165 4.98 -4.02 31.22
C SER A 165 4.98 -2.53 31.58
N GLU A 166 5.69 -1.69 30.83
CA GLU A 166 5.89 -0.27 31.14
C GLU A 166 5.06 0.64 30.23
N TYR A 167 4.94 0.27 28.95
CA TYR A 167 4.23 1.06 27.95
C TYR A 167 3.02 0.30 27.39
N ARG A 168 2.09 1.07 26.85
CA ARG A 168 0.90 0.58 26.16
C ARG A 168 0.61 1.44 24.94
N ILE A 169 0.39 0.81 23.79
CA ILE A 169 -0.05 1.48 22.56
C ILE A 169 -1.56 1.75 22.63
N THR A 170 -1.93 2.97 22.32
CA THR A 170 -3.30 3.39 22.00
C THR A 170 -3.34 3.92 20.58
N LEU A 171 -4.33 3.51 19.79
CA LEU A 171 -4.47 3.98 18.42
C LEU A 171 -5.21 5.31 18.34
N LYS A 172 -4.77 6.15 17.41
CA LYS A 172 -5.48 7.35 16.97
C LYS A 172 -5.58 7.36 15.45
N CYS A 173 -6.76 7.04 14.93
CA CYS A 173 -7.04 7.12 13.51
C CYS A 173 -7.51 8.53 13.13
N TYR A 174 -6.95 9.07 12.05
CA TYR A 174 -7.37 10.34 11.46
C TYR A 174 -8.18 10.05 10.20
N ASN A 175 -9.38 10.64 10.11
CA ASN A 175 -10.27 10.48 8.95
C ASN A 175 -9.89 11.41 7.79
N ASP A 176 -9.06 12.41 8.05
CA ASP A 176 -8.59 13.38 7.05
C ASP A 176 -7.21 13.93 7.41
N ILE A 177 -6.47 14.27 6.37
CA ILE A 177 -5.10 14.78 6.47
C ILE A 177 -5.03 16.17 7.12
N GLN A 178 -6.08 16.98 7.02
CA GLN A 178 -6.12 18.34 7.60
C GLN A 178 -6.14 18.25 9.12
N SER A 179 -6.92 17.33 9.70
CA SER A 179 -6.96 17.07 11.14
C SER A 179 -5.62 16.60 11.67
N LEU A 180 -4.94 15.69 10.96
CA LEU A 180 -3.58 15.28 11.29
C LEU A 180 -2.64 16.49 11.25
N ASN A 181 -2.65 17.28 10.18
CA ASN A 181 -1.79 18.45 10.03
C ASN A 181 -1.99 19.47 11.15
N MET A 182 -3.24 19.74 11.54
CA MET A 182 -3.54 20.65 12.65
C MET A 182 -2.96 20.18 13.98
N ASP A 183 -3.08 18.90 14.28
CA ASP A 183 -2.52 18.34 15.51
C ASP A 183 -0.99 18.35 15.48
N MET A 184 -0.37 17.92 14.39
CA MET A 184 1.09 17.93 14.21
C MET A 184 1.67 19.34 14.38
N LEU A 185 1.08 20.34 13.72
CA LEU A 185 1.58 21.73 13.73
C LEU A 185 1.23 22.49 15.01
N SER A 186 0.20 22.07 15.75
CA SER A 186 -0.14 22.66 17.06
C SER A 186 0.64 22.06 18.24
N GLY A 187 1.53 21.10 17.98
CA GLY A 187 2.32 20.43 19.01
C GLY A 187 1.59 19.28 19.73
N LYS A 188 0.44 18.83 19.22
CA LYS A 188 -0.25 17.63 19.69
C LYS A 188 0.20 16.40 18.89
N THR A 189 1.52 16.26 18.78
CA THR A 189 2.12 15.16 18.02
C THR A 189 1.90 13.82 18.72
N PRO A 190 1.50 12.76 17.98
CA PRO A 190 1.51 11.39 18.50
C PRO A 190 2.95 10.96 18.81
N ASP A 191 3.14 9.92 19.61
CA ASP A 191 4.47 9.38 19.91
C ASP A 191 5.05 8.65 18.69
N ILE A 192 4.19 7.97 17.92
CA ILE A 192 4.52 7.26 16.69
C ILE A 192 3.51 7.66 15.63
N LEU A 193 3.99 8.03 14.45
CA LEU A 193 3.16 8.30 13.28
C LEU A 193 3.39 7.23 12.22
N MET A 194 2.32 6.56 11.80
CA MET A 194 2.31 5.79 10.55
C MET A 194 2.10 6.77 9.40
N ILE A 195 2.92 6.63 8.37
CA ILE A 195 3.00 7.58 7.25
C ILE A 195 2.39 6.91 6.02
N GLY A 196 1.22 7.37 5.62
CA GLY A 196 0.58 7.01 4.36
C GLY A 196 0.99 7.94 3.22
N ASN A 197 0.50 7.65 2.01
CA ASN A 197 0.87 8.35 0.79
C ASN A 197 0.56 9.86 0.80
N GLU A 198 -0.51 10.28 1.46
CA GLU A 198 -0.91 11.70 1.55
C GLU A 198 -0.24 12.46 2.70
N THR A 199 0.50 11.77 3.56
CA THR A 199 1.14 12.36 4.74
C THR A 199 2.32 13.26 4.31
N PRO A 200 2.33 14.57 4.64
CA PRO A 200 3.40 15.48 4.25
C PRO A 200 4.63 15.31 5.16
N ALA A 201 5.22 14.12 5.16
CA ALA A 201 6.31 13.74 6.06
C ALA A 201 7.53 14.66 5.92
N ASP A 202 7.87 15.12 4.71
CA ASP A 202 8.99 16.00 4.46
C ASP A 202 8.80 17.38 5.17
N THR A 203 7.55 17.88 5.24
CA THR A 203 7.22 19.10 6.02
C THR A 203 7.46 18.87 7.52
N TYR A 204 7.09 17.71 8.05
CA TYR A 204 7.31 17.40 9.47
C TYR A 204 8.79 17.23 9.80
N VAL A 205 9.56 16.62 8.88
CA VAL A 205 11.03 16.51 8.99
C VAL A 205 11.67 17.90 9.04
N THR A 206 11.29 18.79 8.13
CA THR A 206 11.83 20.17 8.06
C THR A 206 11.53 20.96 9.34
N LYS A 207 10.37 20.71 9.96
CA LYS A 207 9.99 21.33 11.24
C LYS A 207 10.61 20.68 12.48
N GLY A 208 11.41 19.61 12.31
CA GLY A 208 12.09 18.93 13.41
C GLY A 208 11.14 18.15 14.34
N ILE A 209 9.99 17.72 13.82
CA ILE A 209 8.97 16.99 14.59
C ILE A 209 9.44 15.56 14.90
N PHE A 210 10.22 14.94 14.02
CA PHE A 210 10.66 13.56 14.13
C PHE A 210 12.06 13.41 14.71
N ALA A 211 12.29 12.35 15.47
CA ALA A 211 13.58 11.93 15.97
C ALA A 211 14.38 11.20 14.86
N ASP A 212 15.69 11.29 14.92
CA ASP A 212 16.59 10.51 14.09
C ASP A 212 16.65 9.06 14.59
N MET A 213 16.09 8.12 13.84
CA MET A 213 16.03 6.70 14.24
C MET A 213 17.41 6.04 14.25
N TYR A 214 18.42 6.60 13.60
CA TYR A 214 19.78 6.08 13.73
C TYR A 214 20.33 6.19 15.15
N GLU A 215 19.88 7.18 15.96
CA GLU A 215 20.26 7.27 17.37
C GLU A 215 19.84 6.01 18.16
N PHE A 216 18.71 5.41 17.79
CA PHE A 216 18.20 4.20 18.43
C PHE A 216 18.82 2.94 17.83
N ILE A 217 18.89 2.82 16.50
CA ILE A 217 19.47 1.66 15.80
C ILE A 217 20.94 1.46 16.23
N ASP A 218 21.73 2.53 16.27
CA ASP A 218 23.15 2.46 16.61
C ASP A 218 23.40 2.10 18.10
N SER A 219 22.40 2.27 18.95
CA SER A 219 22.46 1.94 20.39
C SER A 219 21.71 0.64 20.74
N ASP A 220 21.02 0.04 19.79
CA ASP A 220 20.26 -1.21 20.01
C ASP A 220 21.21 -2.42 20.13
N SER A 221 20.83 -3.41 20.93
CA SER A 221 21.65 -4.60 21.16
C SER A 221 21.43 -5.71 20.12
N GLU A 222 20.35 -5.63 19.33
CA GLU A 222 19.91 -6.67 18.38
C GLU A 222 19.75 -6.14 16.95
N LEU A 223 19.83 -4.81 16.76
CA LEU A 223 19.69 -4.15 15.47
C LEU A 223 20.94 -3.34 15.17
N SER A 224 21.34 -3.35 13.90
CA SER A 224 22.38 -2.50 13.33
C SER A 224 21.98 -2.03 11.94
N ARG A 225 22.65 -1.01 11.41
CA ARG A 225 22.37 -0.51 10.04
C ARG A 225 22.66 -1.56 8.99
N GLU A 226 23.63 -2.46 9.23
CA GLU A 226 24.03 -3.54 8.35
C GLU A 226 22.94 -4.63 8.20
N ASP A 227 21.96 -4.67 9.11
CA ASP A 227 20.83 -5.60 9.00
C ASP A 227 19.87 -5.21 7.86
N PHE A 228 19.91 -3.99 7.39
CA PHE A 228 18.95 -3.45 6.41
C PHE A 228 19.59 -3.28 5.03
N LEU A 229 18.74 -3.25 3.99
CA LEU A 229 19.14 -2.97 2.62
C LEU A 229 19.82 -1.59 2.53
N PRO A 230 21.11 -1.50 2.12
CA PRO A 230 21.85 -0.25 2.19
C PRO A 230 21.31 0.83 1.23
N ASN A 231 20.83 0.44 0.05
CA ASN A 231 20.25 1.37 -0.91
C ASN A 231 18.86 1.87 -0.47
N LEU A 232 18.07 1.06 0.24
CA LEU A 232 16.80 1.49 0.84
C LEU A 232 17.04 2.47 2.00
N LEU A 233 17.97 2.16 2.92
CA LEU A 233 18.38 3.10 3.96
C LEU A 233 18.83 4.42 3.35
N LYS A 234 19.69 4.37 2.33
CA LYS A 234 20.21 5.57 1.66
C LYS A 234 19.12 6.40 0.99
N ALA A 235 18.14 5.75 0.38
CA ALA A 235 16.99 6.41 -0.24
C ALA A 235 16.05 7.04 0.81
N SER A 236 15.98 6.46 2.02
CA SER A 236 15.16 6.96 3.15
C SER A 236 15.83 8.12 3.92
N GLU A 237 17.13 8.31 3.77
CA GLU A 237 17.87 9.35 4.50
C GLU A 237 17.50 10.79 4.07
N THR A 238 17.37 11.65 5.06
CA THR A 238 17.41 13.11 4.89
C THR A 238 18.61 13.66 5.65
N ASP A 239 19.57 14.27 4.95
CA ASP A 239 20.83 14.81 5.50
C ASP A 239 21.61 13.80 6.37
N SER A 240 21.71 12.56 5.88
CA SER A 240 22.37 11.43 6.56
C SER A 240 21.71 11.01 7.87
N LYS A 241 20.43 11.33 8.06
CA LYS A 241 19.59 10.95 9.19
C LYS A 241 18.38 10.18 8.72
N LEU A 242 17.85 9.31 9.58
CA LEU A 242 16.70 8.47 9.30
C LEU A 242 15.49 8.94 10.12
N TYR A 243 14.71 9.87 9.56
CA TYR A 243 13.52 10.41 10.23
C TYR A 243 12.25 9.58 9.98
N THR A 244 12.20 8.94 8.82
CA THR A 244 11.11 8.05 8.41
C THR A 244 11.70 6.75 7.87
N PHE A 245 11.05 5.63 8.13
CA PHE A 245 11.44 4.35 7.58
C PHE A 245 10.19 3.49 7.32
N SER A 246 10.37 2.32 6.76
CA SER A 246 9.30 1.36 6.48
C SER A 246 9.62 -0.01 7.05
N ASP A 247 8.59 -0.82 7.25
CA ASP A 247 8.73 -2.22 7.63
C ASP A 247 8.81 -3.16 6.41
N ARG A 248 8.37 -2.68 5.21
CA ARG A 248 8.34 -3.45 3.97
C ARG A 248 8.35 -2.52 2.76
N PHE A 249 8.66 -3.07 1.60
CA PHE A 249 8.65 -2.33 0.34
C PHE A 249 8.23 -3.20 -0.84
N LYS A 250 7.88 -2.56 -1.93
CA LYS A 250 7.73 -3.11 -3.28
C LYS A 250 8.72 -2.42 -4.20
N VAL A 251 8.91 -2.95 -5.40
CA VAL A 251 9.70 -2.27 -6.43
C VAL A 251 8.80 -1.93 -7.62
N PHE A 252 8.61 -0.66 -7.87
CA PHE A 252 7.94 -0.15 -9.04
C PHE A 252 8.92 -0.12 -10.22
N THR A 253 8.62 -0.86 -11.29
CA THR A 253 9.52 -1.03 -12.43
C THR A 253 8.76 -1.30 -13.72
N VAL A 254 9.50 -1.44 -14.82
CA VAL A 254 8.96 -1.76 -16.14
C VAL A 254 9.68 -2.98 -16.70
N LEU A 255 8.90 -3.95 -17.18
CA LEU A 255 9.36 -5.20 -17.78
C LEU A 255 9.10 -5.22 -19.27
N GLY A 256 10.00 -5.82 -20.04
CA GLY A 256 9.83 -6.07 -21.46
C GLY A 256 10.56 -7.33 -21.91
N LYS A 257 10.14 -7.92 -23.04
CA LYS A 257 10.77 -9.13 -23.58
C LYS A 257 12.27 -8.95 -23.79
N THR A 258 13.08 -9.89 -23.27
CA THR A 258 14.53 -9.86 -23.47
C THR A 258 14.92 -9.92 -24.95
N SER A 259 14.15 -10.61 -25.78
CA SER A 259 14.36 -10.66 -27.24
C SER A 259 14.24 -9.29 -27.93
N ILE A 260 13.47 -8.36 -27.33
CA ILE A 260 13.25 -7.00 -27.86
C ILE A 260 14.19 -5.98 -27.24
N PHE A 261 14.33 -6.02 -25.91
CA PHE A 261 15.02 -5.00 -25.12
C PHE A 261 16.46 -5.37 -24.75
N GLY A 262 16.85 -6.62 -24.97
CA GLY A 262 18.14 -7.16 -24.52
C GLY A 262 18.10 -7.53 -23.03
N ASP A 263 19.24 -7.95 -22.51
CA ASP A 263 19.42 -8.46 -21.14
C ASP A 263 19.89 -7.40 -20.13
N LYS A 264 20.06 -6.16 -20.58
CA LYS A 264 20.55 -5.08 -19.74
C LYS A 264 19.39 -4.26 -19.17
N MET A 265 19.41 -4.05 -17.88
CA MET A 265 18.54 -3.10 -17.23
C MET A 265 18.89 -1.65 -17.62
N GLY A 266 17.87 -0.82 -17.68
CA GLY A 266 17.99 0.59 -18.07
C GLY A 266 17.72 0.81 -19.56
N ILE A 267 16.88 1.80 -19.86
CA ILE A 267 16.54 2.23 -21.22
C ILE A 267 16.43 3.76 -21.27
N THR A 268 16.86 4.37 -22.36
CA THR A 268 16.65 5.79 -22.60
C THR A 268 15.41 6.02 -23.46
N THR A 269 14.86 7.23 -23.43
CA THR A 269 13.73 7.63 -24.31
C THR A 269 14.09 7.47 -25.79
N GLU A 270 15.34 7.77 -26.18
CA GLU A 270 15.81 7.58 -27.55
C GLU A 270 15.85 6.11 -27.97
N GLN A 271 16.36 5.22 -27.09
CA GLN A 271 16.37 3.78 -27.36
C GLN A 271 14.95 3.24 -27.50
N LEU A 272 14.03 3.67 -26.62
CA LEU A 272 12.63 3.27 -26.67
C LEU A 272 11.96 3.74 -27.97
N ARG A 273 12.18 4.98 -28.42
CA ARG A 273 11.71 5.48 -29.71
C ARG A 273 12.23 4.64 -30.88
N ASN A 274 13.51 4.29 -30.86
CA ASN A 274 14.10 3.46 -31.91
C ASN A 274 13.50 2.05 -31.95
N ILE A 275 13.18 1.46 -30.80
CA ILE A 275 12.47 0.17 -30.72
C ILE A 275 11.04 0.32 -31.25
N ALA A 276 10.31 1.32 -30.78
CA ALA A 276 8.93 1.59 -31.19
C ALA A 276 8.82 1.80 -32.71
N ALA A 277 9.73 2.55 -33.31
CA ALA A 277 9.76 2.81 -34.78
C ALA A 277 9.96 1.55 -35.62
N GLN A 278 10.47 0.46 -35.05
CA GLN A 278 10.66 -0.81 -35.74
C GLN A 278 9.48 -1.77 -35.61
N ARG A 279 8.44 -1.38 -34.90
CA ARG A 279 7.27 -2.20 -34.64
C ARG A 279 6.14 -1.93 -35.62
N PRO A 280 5.22 -2.88 -35.84
CA PRO A 280 4.02 -2.67 -36.62
C PRO A 280 3.22 -1.46 -36.14
N SER A 281 2.55 -0.79 -37.09
CA SER A 281 1.62 0.28 -36.71
C SER A 281 0.51 -0.25 -35.82
N GLY A 282 0.26 0.41 -34.68
CA GLY A 282 -0.74 0.01 -33.70
C GLY A 282 -0.16 -0.80 -32.53
N THR A 283 1.17 -1.09 -32.50
CA THR A 283 1.80 -1.65 -31.31
C THR A 283 1.76 -0.63 -30.17
N GLU A 284 1.19 -1.03 -29.03
CA GLU A 284 1.13 -0.21 -27.82
C GLU A 284 2.44 -0.34 -27.04
N ILE A 285 3.02 0.78 -26.62
CA ILE A 285 4.27 0.75 -25.85
C ILE A 285 3.98 0.52 -24.36
N PHE A 286 3.08 1.31 -23.80
CA PHE A 286 2.59 1.20 -22.43
C PHE A 286 1.07 1.01 -22.45
N PRO A 287 0.58 -0.22 -22.58
CA PRO A 287 -0.85 -0.48 -22.65
C PRO A 287 -1.55 -0.07 -21.36
N GLY A 288 -2.75 0.44 -21.48
CA GLY A 288 -3.53 0.92 -20.35
C GLY A 288 -3.04 2.24 -19.74
N SER A 289 -2.07 2.92 -20.37
CA SER A 289 -1.57 4.22 -19.90
C SER A 289 -2.03 5.36 -20.81
N CYS A 290 -2.35 6.49 -20.20
CA CYS A 290 -2.66 7.73 -20.90
C CYS A 290 -1.40 8.64 -21.00
N LYS A 291 -1.55 9.80 -21.65
CA LYS A 291 -0.44 10.75 -21.79
C LYS A 291 0.08 11.27 -20.45
N ASN A 292 -0.83 11.52 -19.49
CA ASN A 292 -0.45 12.03 -18.18
C ASN A 292 0.26 10.96 -17.35
N ASP A 293 -0.16 9.68 -17.45
CA ASP A 293 0.49 8.58 -16.72
C ASP A 293 1.99 8.48 -17.02
N ILE A 294 2.39 8.74 -18.27
CA ILE A 294 3.81 8.74 -18.66
C ILE A 294 4.60 9.82 -17.88
N LEU A 295 3.98 10.97 -17.65
CA LEU A 295 4.61 12.06 -16.90
C LEU A 295 4.67 11.77 -15.41
N ASP A 296 3.63 11.14 -14.86
CA ASP A 296 3.62 10.68 -13.48
C ASP A 296 4.67 9.58 -13.25
N TYR A 297 4.79 8.60 -14.15
CA TYR A 297 5.85 7.59 -14.06
C TYR A 297 7.25 8.21 -14.12
N ALA A 298 7.45 9.23 -14.95
CA ALA A 298 8.70 9.96 -14.99
C ALA A 298 8.99 10.64 -13.66
N LEU A 299 8.00 11.28 -13.04
CA LEU A 299 8.13 11.92 -11.73
C LEU A 299 8.52 10.90 -10.66
N TYR A 300 7.86 9.74 -10.65
CA TYR A 300 8.04 8.70 -9.65
C TYR A 300 9.37 7.96 -9.79
N MET A 301 9.76 7.61 -11.00
CA MET A 301 10.93 6.77 -11.25
C MET A 301 12.22 7.55 -11.54
N SER A 302 12.12 8.87 -11.79
CA SER A 302 13.30 9.72 -12.01
C SER A 302 13.95 10.23 -10.71
N GLY A 303 13.28 10.04 -9.57
CA GLY A 303 13.76 10.50 -8.26
C GLY A 303 13.95 12.02 -8.19
N SER A 304 15.01 12.46 -7.50
CA SER A 304 15.32 13.89 -7.29
C SER A 304 15.79 14.65 -8.54
N ARG A 305 15.74 14.04 -9.73
CA ARG A 305 16.13 14.71 -10.99
C ARG A 305 15.17 15.81 -11.39
N LEU A 306 13.88 15.55 -11.28
CA LEU A 306 12.85 16.53 -11.62
C LEU A 306 12.52 17.45 -10.44
N ILE A 307 12.59 16.94 -9.20
CA ILE A 307 12.28 17.70 -7.99
C ILE A 307 13.30 17.36 -6.91
N ASP A 308 13.98 18.36 -6.41
CA ASP A 308 14.83 18.30 -5.22
C ASP A 308 14.16 19.09 -4.09
N ILE A 309 13.34 18.40 -3.30
CA ILE A 309 12.58 19.00 -2.18
C ILE A 309 13.52 19.66 -1.17
N LYS A 310 14.69 19.05 -0.91
CA LYS A 310 15.67 19.59 0.07
C LYS A 310 16.23 20.93 -0.35
N LYS A 311 16.45 21.14 -1.66
CA LYS A 311 16.91 22.41 -2.20
C LYS A 311 15.77 23.35 -2.56
N GLY A 312 14.52 22.88 -2.52
CA GLY A 312 13.37 23.63 -2.99
C GLY A 312 13.47 23.97 -4.48
N THR A 313 14.02 23.06 -5.29
CA THR A 313 14.26 23.30 -6.74
C THR A 313 13.62 22.19 -7.59
N CYS A 314 13.27 22.53 -8.82
CA CYS A 314 12.81 21.57 -9.81
C CYS A 314 13.46 21.85 -11.18
N ASP A 315 13.45 20.87 -12.07
CA ASP A 315 13.98 20.95 -13.44
C ASP A 315 13.04 20.29 -14.46
N PHE A 316 11.96 21.00 -14.77
CA PHE A 316 11.01 20.62 -15.82
C PHE A 316 11.33 21.24 -17.19
N THR A 317 12.34 22.10 -17.28
CA THR A 317 12.77 22.71 -18.54
C THR A 317 13.91 21.95 -19.22
N SER A 318 14.37 20.85 -18.63
CA SER A 318 15.39 19.97 -19.21
C SER A 318 14.92 19.34 -20.53
N ASP A 319 15.87 19.06 -21.41
CA ASP A 319 15.61 18.32 -22.66
C ASP A 319 14.99 16.95 -22.37
N TYR A 320 15.29 16.34 -21.22
CA TYR A 320 14.70 15.09 -20.77
C TYR A 320 13.18 15.22 -20.58
N PHE A 321 12.71 16.18 -19.80
CA PHE A 321 11.28 16.33 -19.53
C PHE A 321 10.50 16.81 -20.76
N ILE A 322 11.06 17.75 -21.53
CA ILE A 322 10.48 18.17 -22.81
C ILE A 322 10.36 16.97 -23.76
N GLY A 323 11.41 16.12 -23.82
CA GLY A 323 11.38 14.89 -24.62
C GLY A 323 10.33 13.89 -24.16
N LEU A 324 10.01 13.81 -22.86
CA LEU A 324 8.91 12.98 -22.34
C LEU A 324 7.53 13.53 -22.71
N LEU A 325 7.32 14.85 -22.63
CA LEU A 325 6.09 15.49 -23.12
C LEU A 325 5.84 15.17 -24.60
N GLU A 326 6.87 15.28 -25.43
CA GLU A 326 6.80 14.98 -26.86
C GLU A 326 6.54 13.48 -27.09
N TYR A 327 7.23 12.61 -26.35
CA TYR A 327 7.03 11.16 -26.40
C TYR A 327 5.58 10.77 -26.03
N ALA A 328 5.07 11.29 -24.91
CA ALA A 328 3.71 11.03 -24.49
C ALA A 328 2.69 11.50 -25.55
N ASN A 329 2.92 12.64 -26.17
CA ASN A 329 2.04 13.15 -27.24
C ASN A 329 2.09 12.31 -28.53
N GLU A 330 3.26 11.74 -28.86
CA GLU A 330 3.48 10.95 -30.08
C GLU A 330 2.92 9.54 -29.97
N TYR A 331 3.13 8.86 -28.84
CA TYR A 331 2.88 7.43 -28.67
C TYR A 331 1.66 7.08 -27.84
N MET A 332 1.11 8.01 -27.04
CA MET A 332 -0.11 7.76 -26.27
C MET A 332 -1.34 8.36 -26.95
N SER A 333 -2.39 7.54 -27.09
CA SER A 333 -3.58 7.92 -27.84
C SER A 333 -4.62 8.66 -27.00
N SER A 334 -4.70 8.41 -25.70
CA SER A 334 -5.72 8.96 -24.81
C SER A 334 -5.18 10.00 -23.82
N LEU A 335 -6.03 10.94 -23.43
CA LEU A 335 -5.81 11.84 -22.29
C LEU A 335 -6.39 11.25 -20.99
N ASP A 336 -7.27 10.25 -21.11
CA ASP A 336 -8.04 9.68 -20.00
C ASP A 336 -7.87 8.17 -19.97
N THR A 337 -7.53 7.64 -18.81
CA THR A 337 -7.33 6.22 -18.55
C THR A 337 -8.63 5.43 -18.60
N ASP A 338 -9.76 6.01 -18.23
CA ASP A 338 -11.05 5.31 -18.17
C ASP A 338 -11.51 4.75 -19.51
N ALA A 339 -11.01 5.32 -20.62
CA ALA A 339 -11.32 4.84 -21.97
C ALA A 339 -10.62 3.51 -22.33
N TYR A 340 -9.64 3.05 -21.55
CA TYR A 340 -8.85 1.84 -21.84
C TYR A 340 -9.39 0.57 -21.19
N PHE A 341 -10.05 0.68 -20.04
CA PHE A 341 -10.42 -0.48 -19.22
C PHE A 341 -11.84 -0.98 -19.53
N ASP A 342 -12.13 -1.22 -20.79
CA ASP A 342 -13.33 -1.95 -21.21
C ASP A 342 -13.09 -3.48 -21.20
N ASP A 343 -14.16 -4.26 -21.36
CA ASP A 343 -14.07 -5.72 -21.39
C ASP A 343 -13.07 -6.21 -22.45
N SER A 344 -12.89 -5.48 -23.57
CA SER A 344 -11.98 -5.85 -24.64
C SER A 344 -10.50 -5.68 -24.27
N PHE A 345 -10.16 -4.77 -23.37
CA PHE A 345 -8.81 -4.64 -22.83
C PHE A 345 -8.43 -5.90 -22.04
N TRP A 346 -9.31 -6.36 -21.16
CA TRP A 346 -9.04 -7.52 -20.33
C TRP A 346 -8.96 -8.82 -21.11
N ASP A 347 -9.76 -8.96 -22.18
CA ASP A 347 -9.67 -10.09 -23.12
C ASP A 347 -8.30 -10.14 -23.83
N ARG A 348 -7.73 -8.98 -24.18
CA ARG A 348 -6.40 -8.87 -24.81
C ARG A 348 -5.24 -9.00 -23.82
N TYR A 349 -5.45 -8.60 -22.57
CA TYR A 349 -4.40 -8.52 -21.55
C TYR A 349 -3.61 -9.84 -21.42
N ALA A 350 -4.29 -10.98 -21.49
CA ALA A 350 -3.67 -12.29 -21.37
C ALA A 350 -2.65 -12.62 -22.47
N THR A 351 -2.73 -11.97 -23.65
CA THR A 351 -1.89 -12.31 -24.81
C THR A 351 -1.10 -11.16 -25.39
N MET A 352 -1.44 -9.91 -25.06
CA MET A 352 -0.90 -8.73 -25.76
C MET A 352 0.61 -8.55 -25.64
N TYR A 353 1.24 -9.06 -24.59
CA TYR A 353 2.69 -9.07 -24.47
C TYR A 353 3.31 -10.27 -25.20
N ALA A 354 2.65 -11.44 -25.17
CA ALA A 354 3.12 -12.64 -25.86
C ALA A 354 3.14 -12.46 -27.38
N ASP A 355 2.10 -11.85 -27.96
CA ASP A 355 1.96 -11.58 -29.40
C ASP A 355 2.59 -10.26 -29.87
N GLU A 356 3.22 -9.50 -28.96
CA GLU A 356 3.91 -8.22 -29.21
C GLU A 356 2.98 -7.09 -29.70
N SER A 357 1.68 -7.19 -29.51
CA SER A 357 0.77 -6.05 -29.72
C SER A 357 0.97 -4.97 -28.66
N SER A 358 1.56 -5.35 -27.50
CA SER A 358 2.02 -4.47 -26.45
C SER A 358 3.43 -4.84 -25.99
N LEU A 359 4.26 -3.85 -25.63
CA LEU A 359 5.70 -4.08 -25.43
C LEU A 359 6.13 -4.08 -23.96
N LEU A 360 5.65 -3.15 -23.16
CA LEU A 360 6.15 -2.89 -21.82
C LEU A 360 5.06 -3.07 -20.78
N LEU A 361 5.35 -3.91 -19.78
CA LEU A 361 4.53 -4.13 -18.60
C LEU A 361 5.05 -3.28 -17.46
N ILE A 362 4.25 -2.31 -17.01
CA ILE A 362 4.50 -1.56 -15.79
C ILE A 362 4.01 -2.41 -14.62
N SER A 363 4.86 -2.66 -13.64
CA SER A 363 4.52 -3.54 -12.53
C SER A 363 5.18 -3.16 -11.21
N TYR A 364 4.56 -3.59 -10.12
CA TYR A 364 5.19 -3.71 -8.80
C TYR A 364 5.71 -5.13 -8.63
N LEU A 365 6.95 -5.26 -8.23
CA LEU A 365 7.46 -6.52 -7.72
C LEU A 365 7.22 -6.53 -6.21
N ASN A 366 6.50 -7.53 -5.75
CA ASN A 366 6.14 -7.75 -4.35
C ASN A 366 6.78 -9.02 -3.80
N ASP A 367 7.10 -9.96 -4.71
CA ASP A 367 7.64 -11.27 -4.37
C ASP A 367 8.73 -11.70 -5.37
N TYR A 368 9.53 -12.64 -4.98
CA TYR A 368 10.58 -13.22 -5.82
C TYR A 368 10.06 -14.03 -7.00
N ALA A 369 8.81 -14.47 -6.95
CA ALA A 369 8.16 -15.20 -8.04
C ALA A 369 7.58 -14.27 -9.13
N ASP A 370 7.52 -12.95 -8.94
CA ASP A 370 6.77 -12.05 -9.82
C ASP A 370 7.32 -12.02 -11.24
N ILE A 371 8.64 -11.84 -11.44
CA ILE A 371 9.24 -11.83 -12.78
C ILE A 371 9.03 -13.18 -13.45
N TYR A 372 9.27 -14.28 -12.74
CA TYR A 372 9.03 -15.63 -13.23
C TYR A 372 7.57 -15.83 -13.68
N THR A 373 6.62 -15.35 -12.90
CA THR A 373 5.20 -15.39 -13.23
C THR A 373 4.89 -14.60 -14.51
N PHE A 374 5.38 -13.36 -14.62
CA PHE A 374 5.19 -12.54 -15.82
C PHE A 374 5.82 -13.15 -17.08
N GLU A 375 7.00 -13.77 -16.96
CA GLU A 375 7.63 -14.48 -18.06
C GLU A 375 6.75 -15.61 -18.62
N HIS A 376 6.09 -16.36 -17.73
CA HIS A 376 5.28 -17.52 -18.11
C HIS A 376 3.84 -17.17 -18.52
N GLU A 377 3.21 -16.24 -17.77
CA GLU A 377 1.79 -15.92 -18.00
C GLU A 377 1.59 -14.81 -19.04
N ASN A 378 2.47 -13.81 -19.09
CA ASN A 378 2.28 -12.64 -19.94
C ASN A 378 3.19 -12.65 -21.17
N PHE A 379 4.50 -12.88 -21.02
CA PHE A 379 5.44 -12.74 -22.11
C PHE A 379 5.64 -14.01 -22.96
N GLY A 380 5.51 -15.19 -22.37
CA GLY A 380 5.80 -16.47 -23.01
C GLY A 380 7.30 -16.72 -23.27
N GLU A 381 8.18 -15.84 -22.77
CA GLU A 381 9.63 -15.89 -22.91
C GLU A 381 10.31 -15.06 -21.80
N PRO A 382 11.65 -15.12 -21.65
CA PRO A 382 12.37 -14.30 -20.68
C PRO A 382 12.11 -12.80 -20.81
N ALA A 383 11.95 -12.14 -19.68
CA ALA A 383 11.76 -10.70 -19.58
C ALA A 383 12.92 -10.01 -18.85
N THR A 384 13.17 -8.78 -19.22
CA THR A 384 14.16 -7.89 -18.60
C THR A 384 13.45 -6.75 -17.89
N ALA A 385 13.82 -6.47 -16.64
CA ALA A 385 13.40 -5.27 -15.93
C ALA A 385 14.17 -4.06 -16.52
N VAL A 386 13.63 -3.51 -17.59
CA VAL A 386 14.27 -2.37 -18.28
C VAL A 386 14.11 -1.07 -17.50
N GLY A 387 13.12 -0.98 -16.62
CA GLY A 387 12.77 0.24 -15.94
C GLY A 387 12.09 1.26 -16.86
N PHE A 388 11.62 2.36 -16.27
CA PHE A 388 11.10 3.49 -17.04
C PHE A 388 12.24 4.22 -17.77
N PRO A 389 12.01 4.76 -18.98
CA PRO A 389 13.07 5.43 -19.73
C PRO A 389 13.57 6.68 -19.00
N VAL A 390 14.87 6.67 -18.69
CA VAL A 390 15.59 7.76 -18.04
C VAL A 390 16.89 8.06 -18.80
N GLU A 391 17.48 9.25 -18.60
CA GLU A 391 18.72 9.63 -19.30
C GLU A 391 19.91 8.74 -18.90
N SER A 392 19.95 8.30 -17.64
CA SER A 392 21.01 7.43 -17.12
C SER A 392 20.54 6.64 -15.91
N GLY A 393 21.05 5.43 -15.74
CA GLY A 393 20.65 4.52 -14.67
C GLY A 393 19.43 3.70 -15.04
N ILE A 394 18.66 3.29 -14.06
CA ILE A 394 17.48 2.44 -14.20
C ILE A 394 16.30 3.20 -13.61
N GLY A 395 15.24 3.35 -14.39
CA GLY A 395 14.01 3.99 -13.97
C GLY A 395 13.14 3.02 -13.17
N SER A 396 13.53 2.78 -11.91
CA SER A 396 12.76 1.99 -10.94
C SER A 396 12.80 2.69 -9.60
N ALA A 397 11.79 2.48 -8.77
CA ALA A 397 11.69 3.10 -7.45
C ALA A 397 11.22 2.09 -6.40
N PHE A 398 11.66 2.27 -5.16
CA PHE A 398 11.01 1.63 -4.02
C PHE A 398 9.62 2.27 -3.82
N GLU A 399 8.61 1.44 -3.72
CA GLU A 399 7.27 1.82 -3.31
C GLU A 399 7.10 1.51 -1.83
N ILE A 400 6.83 2.55 -1.05
CA ILE A 400 6.55 2.46 0.38
C ILE A 400 5.08 2.81 0.57
N GLU A 401 4.24 1.81 0.78
CA GLU A 401 2.80 2.03 1.04
C GLU A 401 2.57 2.65 2.42
N THR A 402 3.35 2.19 3.41
CA THR A 402 3.26 2.67 4.78
C THR A 402 4.64 2.78 5.39
N GLY A 403 4.97 3.98 5.83
CA GLY A 403 6.16 4.25 6.62
C GLY A 403 5.81 4.52 8.08
N PHE A 404 6.83 4.75 8.89
CA PHE A 404 6.67 5.18 10.28
C PHE A 404 7.72 6.19 10.68
N ALA A 405 7.38 7.01 11.69
CA ALA A 405 8.27 7.97 12.32
C ALA A 405 8.04 8.01 13.83
N ILE A 406 9.10 8.31 14.57
CA ILE A 406 9.07 8.55 16.01
C ILE A 406 9.09 10.06 16.24
N SER A 407 8.15 10.59 17.01
CA SER A 407 8.17 12.00 17.37
C SER A 407 9.30 12.33 18.33
N SER A 408 9.87 13.55 18.20
CA SER A 408 10.88 14.11 19.11
C SER A 408 10.28 14.44 20.49
N SER A 409 9.51 13.50 21.08
CA SER A 409 8.81 13.65 22.36
C SER A 409 9.61 13.09 23.53
N VAL A 410 9.08 13.25 24.74
CA VAL A 410 9.64 12.66 25.95
C VAL A 410 9.49 11.13 26.02
N ASN A 411 8.60 10.56 25.22
CA ASN A 411 8.31 9.13 25.16
C ASN A 411 9.08 8.40 24.03
N LYS A 412 10.03 9.04 23.37
CA LYS A 412 10.74 8.47 22.20
C LYS A 412 11.40 7.11 22.46
N GLU A 413 11.86 6.83 23.70
CA GLU A 413 12.38 5.51 24.07
C GLU A 413 11.28 4.43 24.07
N GLY A 414 10.10 4.76 24.61
CA GLY A 414 8.94 3.87 24.57
C GLY A 414 8.44 3.66 23.14
N ALA A 415 8.42 4.72 22.33
CA ALA A 415 8.08 4.66 20.91
C ALA A 415 9.05 3.74 20.14
N TRP A 416 10.36 3.85 20.40
CA TRP A 416 11.36 2.95 19.82
C TRP A 416 11.13 1.50 20.19
N ARG A 417 10.78 1.20 21.46
CA ARG A 417 10.46 -0.18 21.89
C ARG A 417 9.35 -0.82 21.06
N PHE A 418 8.38 -0.04 20.57
CA PHE A 418 7.37 -0.53 19.65
C PHE A 418 7.92 -0.62 18.23
N VAL A 419 8.47 0.47 17.69
CA VAL A 419 8.94 0.55 16.29
C VAL A 419 9.98 -0.53 16.00
N ARG A 420 10.92 -0.79 16.92
CA ARG A 420 11.90 -1.87 16.74
C ARG A 420 11.27 -3.25 16.52
N THR A 421 10.06 -3.49 17.07
CA THR A 421 9.38 -4.78 16.86
C THR A 421 8.94 -4.99 15.41
N LEU A 422 8.77 -3.92 14.62
CA LEU A 422 8.49 -3.96 13.19
C LEU A 422 9.76 -4.29 12.37
N LEU A 423 10.93 -4.16 12.98
CA LEU A 423 12.24 -4.32 12.34
C LEU A 423 12.96 -5.62 12.73
N LEU A 424 12.38 -6.41 13.62
CA LEU A 424 12.95 -7.68 14.08
C LEU A 424 12.51 -8.85 13.17
N PRO A 425 13.29 -9.94 13.07
CA PRO A 425 12.96 -11.10 12.25
C PRO A 425 11.58 -11.70 12.53
N ASP A 426 11.15 -11.70 13.81
CA ASP A 426 9.83 -12.20 14.21
C ASP A 426 8.65 -11.53 13.47
N TYR A 427 8.83 -10.32 12.98
CA TYR A 427 7.87 -9.59 12.17
C TYR A 427 8.25 -9.60 10.69
N GLN A 428 9.51 -9.30 10.38
CA GLN A 428 10.02 -9.13 9.02
C GLN A 428 9.91 -10.40 8.16
N ASP A 429 10.01 -11.57 8.77
CA ASP A 429 9.88 -12.86 8.09
C ASP A 429 8.47 -13.15 7.54
N TYR A 430 7.48 -12.35 7.92
CA TYR A 430 6.07 -12.60 7.62
C TYR A 430 5.37 -11.44 6.93
N VAL A 431 6.10 -10.39 6.54
CA VAL A 431 5.51 -9.31 5.75
C VAL A 431 5.09 -9.80 4.36
N ASP A 432 4.02 -9.26 3.85
CA ASP A 432 3.39 -9.68 2.58
C ASP A 432 4.16 -9.25 1.33
N CYS A 433 5.00 -8.19 1.44
CA CYS A 433 5.88 -7.72 0.39
C CYS A 433 7.35 -8.04 0.72
N PHE A 434 8.31 -7.32 0.13
CA PHE A 434 9.72 -7.45 0.47
C PHE A 434 10.02 -6.87 1.85
N PRO A 435 10.63 -7.65 2.77
CA PRO A 435 11.12 -7.15 4.04
C PRO A 435 12.30 -6.20 3.85
N VAL A 436 12.47 -5.25 4.78
CA VAL A 436 13.60 -4.31 4.73
C VAL A 436 14.91 -4.90 5.25
N ARG A 437 14.85 -6.04 5.94
CA ARG A 437 16.01 -6.77 6.49
C ARG A 437 16.64 -7.70 5.45
N ASN A 438 17.98 -7.72 5.43
CA ASN A 438 18.75 -8.60 4.53
C ASN A 438 18.53 -10.09 4.78
N ASP A 439 18.49 -10.51 6.05
CA ASP A 439 18.30 -11.92 6.44
C ASP A 439 16.87 -12.41 6.12
N SER A 440 15.86 -11.61 6.42
CA SER A 440 14.47 -11.92 6.09
C SER A 440 14.23 -11.89 4.57
N LEU A 441 14.90 -10.98 3.85
CA LEU A 441 14.84 -10.94 2.38
C LEU A 441 15.45 -12.20 1.76
N GLN A 442 16.60 -12.66 2.28
CA GLN A 442 17.20 -13.92 1.86
C GLN A 442 16.28 -15.11 2.14
N LYS A 443 15.67 -15.15 3.32
CA LYS A 443 14.71 -16.21 3.67
C LYS A 443 13.51 -16.20 2.71
N LYS A 444 12.95 -15.03 2.38
CA LYS A 444 11.85 -14.91 1.43
C LYS A 444 12.24 -15.43 0.05
N ALA A 445 13.48 -15.18 -0.39
CA ALA A 445 14.03 -15.72 -1.63
C ALA A 445 14.15 -17.26 -1.61
N GLU A 446 14.64 -17.83 -0.50
CA GLU A 446 14.74 -19.28 -0.31
C GLU A 446 13.35 -19.94 -0.29
N ASP A 447 12.40 -19.31 0.41
CA ASP A 447 11.02 -19.78 0.49
C ASP A 447 10.31 -19.75 -0.88
N ALA A 448 10.60 -18.76 -1.75
CA ALA A 448 10.02 -18.69 -3.09
C ALA A 448 10.44 -19.86 -4.01
N MET A 449 11.61 -20.45 -3.77
CA MET A 449 12.11 -21.62 -4.51
C MET A 449 11.59 -22.96 -3.96
N THR A 450 10.81 -22.93 -2.87
CA THR A 450 10.29 -24.15 -2.24
C THR A 450 8.77 -24.16 -2.33
N HIS A 451 8.21 -25.29 -2.75
CA HIS A 451 6.77 -25.44 -2.87
C HIS A 451 6.08 -25.42 -1.50
N ASP A 452 5.64 -24.24 -1.08
CA ASP A 452 4.69 -24.12 0.02
C ASP A 452 3.32 -23.72 -0.54
N SER A 453 2.44 -24.73 -0.67
CA SER A 453 1.07 -24.56 -1.14
C SER A 453 0.20 -23.64 -0.25
N SER A 454 0.73 -23.14 0.86
CA SER A 454 0.08 -22.17 1.72
C SER A 454 0.26 -20.70 1.26
N ARG A 455 1.17 -20.46 0.32
CA ARG A 455 1.41 -19.13 -0.25
C ARG A 455 0.55 -18.92 -1.49
N VAL A 456 -0.46 -18.14 -1.35
CA VAL A 456 -1.19 -17.53 -2.48
C VAL A 456 -0.42 -16.27 -2.84
N THR A 457 0.48 -16.36 -3.82
CA THR A 457 0.99 -15.16 -4.47
C THR A 457 -0.13 -14.59 -5.32
N ASN A 458 -0.67 -13.47 -4.93
CA ASN A 458 -1.59 -12.71 -5.77
C ASN A 458 -0.74 -11.75 -6.59
N PRO A 459 -0.57 -11.92 -7.90
CA PRO A 459 0.01 -10.89 -8.74
C PRO A 459 -0.94 -9.69 -8.73
N ILE A 460 -0.51 -8.61 -8.12
CA ILE A 460 -1.25 -7.34 -8.11
C ILE A 460 -0.85 -6.59 -9.36
N ILE A 461 -1.77 -6.45 -10.27
CA ILE A 461 -1.60 -5.64 -11.46
C ILE A 461 -2.07 -4.23 -11.19
N ILE A 462 -1.28 -3.32 -11.67
CA ILE A 462 -1.34 -1.91 -11.43
C ILE A 462 -2.25 -1.18 -12.38
N MET A 463 -2.65 -0.12 -11.89
CA MET A 463 -3.47 1.01 -12.28
C MET A 463 -4.82 0.93 -11.57
N GLY A 464 -4.85 1.26 -10.28
CA GLY A 464 -6.07 1.67 -9.57
C GLY A 464 -7.31 0.77 -9.60
N HIS A 465 -7.35 -0.29 -10.40
CA HIS A 465 -8.54 -1.10 -10.62
C HIS A 465 -8.20 -2.57 -10.86
N MET A 466 -8.74 -3.39 -9.96
CA MET A 466 -8.92 -4.85 -10.00
C MET A 466 -7.69 -5.76 -9.94
N MET A 467 -7.72 -6.53 -8.88
CA MET A 467 -6.97 -7.78 -8.74
C MET A 467 -7.56 -8.86 -9.65
N LEU A 468 -6.78 -9.34 -10.59
CA LEU A 468 -7.01 -10.67 -11.17
C LEU A 468 -6.20 -11.65 -10.33
N SER A 469 -6.87 -12.40 -9.47
CA SER A 469 -6.30 -13.59 -8.86
C SER A 469 -6.25 -14.70 -9.91
N SER A 470 -5.24 -14.71 -10.75
CA SER A 470 -4.86 -15.93 -11.43
C SER A 470 -4.09 -16.76 -10.40
N GLY A 471 -4.73 -17.78 -9.88
CA GLY A 471 -3.99 -18.77 -9.11
C GLY A 471 -2.86 -19.31 -9.98
N THR A 472 -1.62 -19.25 -9.51
CA THR A 472 -0.42 -19.81 -10.15
C THR A 472 -0.48 -21.33 -10.28
N MET A 473 -1.63 -21.89 -10.62
CA MET A 473 -1.80 -23.32 -10.79
C MET A 473 -1.08 -23.77 -12.06
N GLY A 474 0.17 -24.28 -11.88
CA GLY A 474 0.83 -25.08 -12.89
C GLY A 474 2.09 -24.53 -13.55
N ILE A 475 2.56 -23.32 -13.21
CA ILE A 475 3.80 -22.78 -13.82
C ILE A 475 5.09 -23.23 -13.13
N GLY A 476 5.01 -23.89 -11.96
CA GLY A 476 6.20 -24.31 -11.20
C GLY A 476 6.74 -23.21 -10.29
N GLU A 477 7.96 -23.41 -9.80
CA GLU A 477 8.65 -22.52 -8.87
C GLU A 477 9.80 -21.79 -9.57
N PRO A 478 10.13 -20.55 -9.16
CA PRO A 478 11.29 -19.84 -9.66
C PRO A 478 12.58 -20.58 -9.29
N ALA A 479 13.55 -20.58 -10.20
CA ALA A 479 14.90 -21.08 -9.95
C ALA A 479 15.81 -19.97 -9.41
N GLN A 480 17.03 -20.33 -8.95
CA GLN A 480 18.00 -19.36 -8.46
C GLN A 480 18.25 -18.21 -9.46
N ALA A 481 18.24 -18.49 -10.75
CA ALA A 481 18.42 -17.46 -11.77
C ALA A 481 17.30 -16.41 -11.80
N ASP A 482 16.08 -16.80 -11.44
CA ASP A 482 14.94 -15.88 -11.37
C ASP A 482 15.00 -15.03 -10.09
N ILE A 483 15.41 -15.64 -8.98
CA ILE A 483 15.74 -14.93 -7.73
C ILE A 483 16.83 -13.87 -7.98
N ASP A 484 17.89 -14.25 -8.71
CA ASP A 484 19.01 -13.35 -9.02
C ASP A 484 18.56 -12.15 -9.88
N LYS A 485 17.58 -12.33 -10.79
CA LYS A 485 16.97 -11.22 -11.54
C LYS A 485 16.29 -10.21 -10.61
N VAL A 486 15.45 -10.69 -9.68
CA VAL A 486 14.76 -9.83 -8.72
C VAL A 486 15.75 -9.11 -7.80
N ASN A 487 16.77 -9.83 -7.30
CA ASN A 487 17.83 -9.23 -6.49
C ASN A 487 18.61 -8.14 -7.26
N ALA A 488 18.87 -8.35 -8.55
CA ALA A 488 19.50 -7.35 -9.39
C ALA A 488 18.65 -6.08 -9.52
N VAL A 489 17.32 -6.25 -9.69
CA VAL A 489 16.39 -5.11 -9.72
C VAL A 489 16.39 -4.37 -8.39
N ILE A 490 16.17 -5.07 -7.26
CA ILE A 490 16.18 -4.48 -5.92
C ILE A 490 17.48 -3.69 -5.66
N SER A 491 18.62 -4.29 -6.00
CA SER A 491 19.95 -3.67 -5.80
C SER A 491 20.18 -2.45 -6.68
N SER A 492 19.49 -2.34 -7.80
CA SER A 492 19.61 -1.22 -8.75
C SER A 492 18.83 0.03 -8.34
N VAL A 493 17.82 -0.12 -7.48
CA VAL A 493 16.93 0.98 -7.07
C VAL A 493 17.66 1.95 -6.14
N GLN A 494 17.51 3.24 -6.39
CA GLN A 494 18.15 4.31 -5.62
C GLN A 494 17.18 5.36 -5.09
N ASN A 495 15.90 5.26 -5.46
CA ASN A 495 14.88 6.25 -5.14
C ASN A 495 13.70 5.60 -4.45
N ILE A 496 13.03 6.36 -3.60
CA ILE A 496 11.70 6.02 -3.10
C ILE A 496 10.68 6.79 -3.93
N HIS A 497 9.64 6.10 -4.38
CA HIS A 497 8.46 6.71 -4.96
C HIS A 497 7.81 7.63 -3.91
N LYS A 498 7.68 8.92 -4.24
CA LYS A 498 6.98 9.90 -3.40
C LYS A 498 5.87 10.52 -4.21
N TYR A 499 4.66 10.26 -3.80
CA TYR A 499 3.48 10.88 -4.41
C TYR A 499 3.33 12.31 -3.94
N ASN A 500 3.15 13.24 -4.89
CA ASN A 500 2.85 14.63 -4.59
C ASN A 500 1.70 15.09 -5.50
N THR A 501 0.48 14.98 -5.00
CA THR A 501 -0.76 15.33 -5.72
C THR A 501 -0.69 16.72 -6.34
N THR A 502 -0.24 17.72 -5.59
CA THR A 502 -0.17 19.10 -6.10
C THR A 502 0.75 19.23 -7.30
N VAL A 503 1.90 18.56 -7.29
CA VAL A 503 2.82 18.58 -8.42
C VAL A 503 2.25 17.82 -9.60
N SER A 504 1.66 16.66 -9.37
CA SER A 504 1.00 15.85 -10.42
C SER A 504 -0.15 16.63 -11.08
N ASP A 505 -0.98 17.32 -10.29
CA ASP A 505 -2.05 18.18 -10.79
C ASP A 505 -1.51 19.32 -11.67
N ILE A 506 -0.45 20.01 -11.23
CA ILE A 506 0.18 21.08 -12.01
C ILE A 506 0.70 20.53 -13.34
N ILE A 507 1.36 19.38 -13.32
CA ILE A 507 1.87 18.72 -14.54
C ILE A 507 0.71 18.37 -15.46
N SER A 508 -0.32 17.73 -14.96
CA SER A 508 -1.50 17.31 -15.72
C SER A 508 -2.24 18.50 -16.36
N GLU A 509 -2.46 19.59 -15.62
CA GLU A 509 -3.12 20.78 -16.14
C GLU A 509 -2.35 21.43 -17.30
N GLU A 510 -1.04 21.67 -17.13
CA GLU A 510 -0.25 22.39 -18.13
C GLU A 510 0.12 21.48 -19.33
N SER A 511 0.38 20.19 -19.09
CA SER A 511 0.64 19.23 -20.17
C SER A 511 -0.61 19.02 -21.04
N SER A 512 -1.81 19.00 -20.45
CA SER A 512 -3.07 18.90 -21.18
C SER A 512 -3.25 20.05 -22.19
N ARG A 513 -2.75 21.26 -21.89
CA ARG A 513 -2.78 22.39 -22.85
C ARG A 513 -1.90 22.12 -24.06
N TYR A 514 -0.74 21.48 -23.86
CA TYR A 514 0.14 21.04 -24.95
C TYR A 514 -0.50 19.88 -25.74
N PHE A 515 -1.02 18.88 -25.09
CA PHE A 515 -1.65 17.73 -25.73
C PHE A 515 -2.87 18.10 -26.57
N ASN A 516 -3.57 19.17 -26.20
CA ASN A 516 -4.68 19.76 -26.97
C ASN A 516 -4.23 20.74 -28.07
N GLY A 517 -2.91 20.93 -28.26
CA GLY A 517 -2.35 21.80 -29.30
C GLY A 517 -2.46 23.29 -29.02
N ASN A 518 -2.75 23.71 -27.78
CA ASN A 518 -2.92 25.12 -27.40
C ASN A 518 -1.59 25.84 -27.18
N ILE A 519 -0.54 25.11 -26.78
CA ILE A 519 0.81 25.62 -26.51
C ILE A 519 1.84 24.61 -27.00
N SER A 520 3.10 25.01 -27.12
CA SER A 520 4.21 24.11 -27.42
C SER A 520 4.67 23.31 -26.19
N SER A 521 5.45 22.24 -26.40
CA SER A 521 6.06 21.44 -25.34
C SER A 521 6.94 22.29 -24.41
N LYS A 522 7.68 23.26 -24.99
CA LYS A 522 8.51 24.18 -24.22
C LYS A 522 7.70 25.15 -23.35
N GLU A 523 6.62 25.71 -23.89
CA GLU A 523 5.72 26.58 -23.11
C GLU A 523 5.06 25.83 -21.98
N ALA A 524 4.65 24.55 -22.19
CA ALA A 524 4.13 23.70 -21.13
C ALA A 524 5.19 23.44 -20.05
N ALA A 525 6.40 23.06 -20.45
CA ALA A 525 7.52 22.82 -19.55
C ALA A 525 7.87 24.06 -18.70
N GLU A 526 7.91 25.27 -19.31
CA GLU A 526 8.13 26.54 -18.61
C GLU A 526 7.00 26.85 -17.62
N ALA A 527 5.74 26.59 -17.99
CA ALA A 527 4.60 26.82 -17.10
C ALA A 527 4.65 25.86 -15.88
N ILE A 528 4.93 24.56 -16.11
CA ILE A 528 5.12 23.56 -15.05
C ILE A 528 6.27 23.98 -14.13
N GLN A 529 7.43 24.33 -14.71
CA GLN A 529 8.60 24.79 -13.96
C GLN A 529 8.26 25.93 -13.01
N ASN A 530 7.58 26.96 -13.52
CA ASN A 530 7.27 28.16 -12.74
C ASN A 530 6.27 27.86 -11.60
N ARG A 531 5.24 27.06 -11.89
CA ARG A 531 4.21 26.74 -10.90
C ARG A 531 4.75 25.80 -9.81
N VAL A 532 5.51 24.77 -10.18
CA VAL A 532 6.11 23.84 -9.22
C VAL A 532 7.18 24.56 -8.39
N GLN A 533 8.02 25.41 -8.98
CA GLN A 533 9.02 26.20 -8.25
C GLN A 533 8.35 27.13 -7.22
N LEU A 534 7.22 27.75 -7.56
CA LEU A 534 6.44 28.58 -6.64
C LEU A 534 5.90 27.72 -5.48
N TYR A 535 5.28 26.59 -5.79
CA TYR A 535 4.77 25.64 -4.79
C TYR A 535 5.87 25.18 -3.82
N LEU A 536 7.05 24.81 -4.33
CA LEU A 536 8.18 24.40 -3.49
C LEU A 536 8.64 25.54 -2.56
N SER A 537 8.69 26.78 -3.07
CA SER A 537 9.11 27.94 -2.26
C SER A 537 8.11 28.33 -1.15
N GLU A 538 6.85 27.97 -1.30
CA GLU A 538 5.79 28.23 -0.31
C GLU A 538 5.62 27.10 0.71
N SER A 539 5.96 25.86 0.33
CA SER A 539 5.71 24.68 1.14
C SER A 539 6.92 24.24 1.98
N TYR A 540 8.11 24.59 1.56
CA TYR A 540 9.40 24.18 2.15
C TYR A 540 10.33 25.39 2.41
#